data_7bc9da8a049614731e03b08282ef8e3b
#
_entry.id   7bc9da8a049614731e03b08282ef8e3b
#
_cell.length_a   1.000
_cell.length_b   1.000
_cell.length_c   1.000
_cell.angle_alpha   90.00
_cell.angle_beta   90.00
_cell.angle_gamma   90.00
#
_symmetry.space_group_name_H-M   'P 1'
#
loop_
_entity.id
_entity.type
_entity.pdbx_description
1 polymer ?
#
loop_
_entity_poly.entity_id
_entity_poly.type
_entity_poly.pdbx_seq_one_letter_code
_entity_poly.pdbx_strand_id
1 'polypeptide(L)' 'MQVLNREGVKLGEVRDLLATGPQTVLVLQAEEGGKTVERMIPFVSAFVDKVDTPARCITVDWQPDY' A
#
# COMPACT_ATOMS: atom_id res chain seq x y z
N MET A 1 -2.55 -6.12 -6.45
CA MET A 1 -2.95 -6.41 -5.06
C MET A 1 -3.56 -5.17 -4.43
N GLN A 2 -4.58 -5.35 -3.64
CA GLN A 2 -5.19 -4.26 -2.88
C GLN A 2 -4.42 -4.04 -1.59
N VAL A 3 -4.32 -2.78 -1.17
CA VAL A 3 -3.70 -2.44 0.10
C VAL A 3 -4.75 -1.81 1.00
N LEU A 4 -4.93 -2.40 2.17
CA LEU A 4 -5.88 -1.95 3.18
C LEU A 4 -5.11 -1.58 4.45
N ASN A 5 -5.65 -0.63 5.20
CA ASN A 5 -5.11 -0.35 6.52
C ASN A 5 -5.74 -1.29 7.57
N ARG A 6 -5.35 -1.14 8.84
CA ARG A 6 -5.88 -1.98 9.92
C ARG A 6 -7.37 -1.81 10.14
N GLU A 7 -7.93 -0.71 9.71
CA GLU A 7 -9.36 -0.42 9.82
C GLU A 7 -10.17 -0.96 8.64
N GLY A 8 -9.50 -1.57 7.67
CA GLY A 8 -10.15 -2.09 6.49
C GLY A 8 -10.39 -1.05 5.40
N VAL A 9 -9.81 0.13 5.53
CA VAL A 9 -9.94 1.18 4.52
C VAL A 9 -8.96 0.90 3.38
N LYS A 10 -9.46 0.87 2.15
CA LYS A 10 -8.64 0.66 0.97
C LYS A 10 -7.79 1.90 0.70
N LEU A 11 -6.48 1.73 0.74
CA LEU A 11 -5.53 2.80 0.45
C LEU A 11 -5.20 2.92 -1.03
N GLY A 12 -5.34 1.83 -1.76
CA GLY A 12 -5.07 1.79 -3.19
C GLY A 12 -4.70 0.40 -3.66
N GLU A 13 -4.23 0.31 -4.88
CA GLU A 13 -3.72 -0.93 -5.46
C GLU A 13 -2.24 -0.80 -5.73
N VAL A 14 -1.50 -1.89 -5.55
CA VAL A 14 -0.08 -1.92 -5.86
C VAL A 14 0.09 -1.76 -7.36
N ARG A 15 0.74 -0.69 -7.74
CA ARG A 15 1.08 -0.42 -9.15
C ARG A 15 2.48 -0.90 -9.46
N ASP A 16 3.40 -0.71 -8.53
CA ASP A 16 4.79 -1.04 -8.75
C ASP A 16 5.51 -1.23 -7.42
N LEU A 17 6.69 -1.81 -7.50
CA LEU A 17 7.60 -1.96 -6.38
C LEU A 17 8.92 -1.31 -6.76
N LEU A 18 9.33 -0.32 -5.98
CA LEU A 18 10.60 0.36 -6.21
C LEU A 18 11.62 -0.15 -5.20
N ALA A 19 12.66 -0.78 -5.70
CA ALA A 19 13.79 -1.23 -4.88
C ALA A 19 14.92 -0.21 -5.01
N THR A 20 14.85 0.85 -4.23
CA THR A 20 15.87 1.91 -4.22
C THR A 20 16.74 1.76 -2.98
N GLY A 21 17.94 1.20 -3.15
CA GLY A 21 18.85 0.98 -2.03
C GLY A 21 18.37 -0.16 -1.13
N PRO A 22 18.57 -0.05 0.19
CA PRO A 22 18.25 -1.14 1.11
C PRO A 22 16.75 -1.31 1.38
N GLN A 23 15.91 -0.41 0.91
CA GLN A 23 14.47 -0.46 1.17
C GLN A 23 13.68 -0.61 -0.12
N THR A 24 12.61 -1.41 -0.03
CA THR A 24 11.61 -1.51 -1.09
C THR A 24 10.43 -0.60 -0.75
N VAL A 25 9.92 0.10 -1.74
CA VAL A 25 8.78 0.99 -1.57
C VAL A 25 7.63 0.48 -2.43
N LEU A 26 6.45 0.35 -1.81
CA LEU A 26 5.21 0.04 -2.53
C LEU A 26 4.67 1.33 -3.15
N VAL A 27 4.45 1.31 -4.46
CA VAL A 27 3.78 2.40 -5.15
C VAL A 27 2.33 2.00 -5.34
N LEU A 28 1.44 2.74 -4.70
CA LEU A 28 0.01 2.49 -4.74
C LEU A 28 -0.67 3.52 -5.63
N GLN A 29 -1.71 3.08 -6.30
CA GLN A 29 -2.56 3.95 -7.12
C GLN A 29 -4.00 3.82 -6.65
N ALA A 30 -4.64 4.97 -6.40
CA ALA A 30 -6.03 5.02 -5.99
C ALA A 30 -6.75 6.11 -6.78
N GLU A 31 -8.05 5.93 -6.98
CA GLU A 31 -8.89 6.96 -7.59
C GLU A 31 -9.71 7.62 -6.51
N GLU A 32 -9.61 8.93 -6.40
CA GLU A 32 -10.36 9.72 -5.44
C GLU A 32 -10.93 10.96 -6.14
N GLY A 33 -12.25 11.06 -6.13
CA GLY A 33 -12.94 12.22 -6.71
C GLY A 33 -12.64 12.46 -8.19
N GLY A 34 -12.47 11.37 -8.96
CA GLY A 34 -12.15 11.47 -10.39
C GLY A 34 -10.70 11.72 -10.70
N LYS A 35 -9.84 11.72 -9.68
CA LYS A 35 -8.40 11.91 -9.85
C LYS A 35 -7.64 10.66 -9.41
N THR A 36 -6.56 10.36 -10.11
CA THR A 36 -5.65 9.31 -9.72
C THR A 36 -4.64 9.85 -8.71
N VAL A 37 -4.57 9.22 -7.55
CA VAL A 37 -3.64 9.58 -6.48
C VAL A 37 -2.63 8.45 -6.30
N GLU A 38 -1.35 8.80 -6.26
CA GLU A 38 -0.30 7.84 -5.95
C GLU A 38 0.14 8.00 -4.51
N ARG A 39 0.36 6.86 -3.84
CA ARG A 39 0.93 6.81 -2.49
C ARG A 39 2.13 5.90 -2.50
N MET A 40 3.14 6.26 -1.73
CA MET A 40 4.32 5.45 -1.55
C MET A 40 4.40 5.02 -0.09
N ILE A 41 4.47 3.71 0.13
CA ILE A 41 4.54 3.14 1.48
C ILE A 41 5.80 2.29 1.57
N PRO A 42 6.68 2.54 2.56
CA PRO A 42 7.86 1.69 2.75
C PRO A 42 7.43 0.25 3.03
N PHE A 43 7.97 -0.69 2.27
CA PHE A 43 7.68 -2.11 2.46
C PHE A 43 8.58 -2.68 3.55
N VAL A 44 8.28 -2.32 4.79
CA VAL A 44 9.03 -2.75 5.96
C VAL A 44 8.08 -3.35 6.99
N SER A 45 8.59 -4.26 7.82
CA SER A 45 7.76 -4.96 8.80
C SER A 45 7.12 -4.03 9.83
N ALA A 46 7.66 -2.82 10.02
CA ALA A 46 7.08 -1.84 10.91
C ALA A 46 5.72 -1.33 10.41
N PHE A 47 5.51 -1.32 9.10
CA PHE A 47 4.27 -0.82 8.49
C PHE A 47 3.42 -1.91 7.86
N VAL A 48 4.03 -2.99 7.38
CA VAL A 48 3.31 -4.08 6.72
C VAL A 48 2.95 -5.13 7.77
N ASP A 49 1.65 -5.25 8.05
CA ASP A 49 1.15 -6.22 9.03
C ASP A 49 1.03 -7.61 8.43
N LYS A 50 0.45 -7.71 7.24
CA LYS A 50 0.14 -8.99 6.64
C LYS A 50 0.11 -8.88 5.12
N VAL A 51 0.67 -9.89 4.47
CA VAL A 51 0.56 -10.07 3.02
C VAL A 51 -0.22 -11.33 2.77
N ASP A 52 -1.40 -11.21 2.19
CA ASP A 52 -2.26 -12.34 1.86
C ASP A 52 -2.22 -12.55 0.35
N THR A 53 -1.32 -13.39 -0.11
CA THR A 53 -1.12 -13.64 -1.53
C THR A 53 -2.35 -14.29 -2.19
N PRO A 54 -2.98 -15.32 -1.60
CA PRO A 54 -4.19 -15.90 -2.19
C PRO A 54 -5.34 -14.90 -2.34
N ALA A 55 -5.52 -14.02 -1.37
CA ALA A 55 -6.56 -12.99 -1.44
C ALA A 55 -6.11 -11.74 -2.19
N ARG A 56 -4.83 -11.67 -2.57
CA ARG A 56 -4.23 -10.51 -3.22
C ARG A 56 -4.47 -9.22 -2.44
N CYS A 57 -4.23 -9.29 -1.15
CA CYS A 57 -4.49 -8.20 -0.22
C CYS A 57 -3.29 -8.02 0.70
N ILE A 58 -2.90 -6.77 0.91
CA ILE A 58 -1.84 -6.41 1.86
C ILE A 58 -2.46 -5.52 2.93
N THR A 59 -2.25 -5.88 4.18
CA THR A 59 -2.69 -5.07 5.32
C THR A 59 -1.50 -4.30 5.88
N VAL A 60 -1.67 -2.99 6.02
CA VAL A 60 -0.60 -2.12 6.49
C VAL A 60 -1.08 -1.27 7.67
N ASP A 61 -0.13 -0.87 8.50
CA ASP A 61 -0.36 0.12 9.56
C ASP A 61 -0.05 1.51 9.01
N TRP A 62 -0.96 2.01 8.21
CA TRP A 62 -0.78 3.29 7.52
C TRP A 62 -2.11 4.04 7.49
N GLN A 63 -2.06 5.34 7.64
CA GLN A 63 -3.26 6.16 7.60
C GLN A 63 -3.38 6.86 6.24
N PRO A 64 -4.62 7.02 5.71
CA PRO A 64 -4.80 7.68 4.41
C PRO A 64 -4.34 9.12 4.38
N ASP A 65 -4.24 9.76 5.53
CA ASP A 65 -3.88 11.15 5.67
C ASP A 65 -2.38 11.39 6.00
N TYR A 66 -1.58 10.35 5.96
CA TYR A 66 -0.14 10.48 6.18
C TYR A 66 0.54 11.21 5.03
#